data_2818382e9864aad3d43287f195486f0a
#
_entry.id   2818382e9864aad3d43287f195486f0a
#
_cell.length_a   1.000
_cell.length_b   1.000
_cell.length_c   1.000
_cell.angle_alpha   90.00
_cell.angle_beta   90.00
_cell.angle_gamma   90.00
#
_symmetry.space_group_name_H-M   'P 1'
#
loop_
_entity.id
_entity.type
_entity.pdbx_description
1 polymer ?
#
loop_
_entity_poly.entity_id
_entity_poly.type
_entity_poly.pdbx_seq_one_letter_code
_entity_poly.pdbx_strand_id
1 'polypeptide(L)'
;MKILWIVNMVFPKIAKKLGAETSASGGWLLDLADGISADPNVELTVMTYYDGEFKDIKVDNIRYILFPGGGNRLLFDSNKTAEDCKKALELCQPDLVHIHGTEYAPGYEMLKVCGDVPVLLTIQGL
;
A
#
# COMPACT_ATOMS: atom_id res chain seq x y z
N MET A 1 11.27 13.10 -1.39
CA MET A 1 10.50 12.31 -2.38
C MET A 1 9.37 11.58 -1.69
N LYS A 2 8.19 11.67 -2.24
CA LYS A 2 7.01 10.97 -1.72
C LYS A 2 6.80 9.70 -2.53
N ILE A 3 6.79 8.56 -1.85
CA ILE A 3 6.61 7.25 -2.48
C ILE A 3 5.34 6.61 -1.92
N LEU A 4 4.48 6.14 -2.82
CA LEU A 4 3.28 5.37 -2.45
C LEU A 4 3.49 3.92 -2.83
N TRP A 5 3.44 3.04 -1.84
CA TRP A 5 3.49 1.59 -2.03
C TRP A 5 2.09 1.01 -2.06
N ILE A 6 1.84 0.13 -3.01
CA ILE A 6 0.65 -0.72 -3.03
C ILE A 6 1.10 -2.12 -2.64
N VAL A 7 0.59 -2.62 -1.52
CA VAL A 7 0.96 -3.94 -0.99
C VAL A 7 -0.28 -4.78 -0.72
N ASN A 8 -0.08 -6.08 -0.56
CA ASN A 8 -1.15 -7.06 -0.36
C ASN A 8 -1.22 -7.59 1.07
N MET A 9 -0.56 -6.93 2.01
CA MET A 9 -0.53 -7.37 3.40
C MET A 9 -0.59 -6.19 4.35
N VAL A 10 -1.06 -6.45 5.56
CA VAL A 10 -1.01 -5.47 6.65
C VAL A 10 0.30 -5.68 7.41
N PHE A 11 1.09 -4.62 7.55
CA PHE A 11 2.37 -4.69 8.22
C PHE A 11 2.16 -4.97 9.72
N PRO A 12 3.04 -5.77 10.37
CA PRO A 12 2.87 -6.17 11.77
C PRO A 12 2.71 -5.02 12.75
N LYS A 13 3.47 -3.94 12.59
CA LYS A 13 3.36 -2.79 13.48
C LYS A 13 1.97 -2.16 13.48
N ILE A 14 1.38 -2.01 12.30
CA ILE A 14 0.05 -1.41 12.17
C ILE A 14 -1.03 -2.41 12.56
N ALA A 15 -0.85 -3.69 12.22
CA ALA A 15 -1.77 -4.75 12.62
C ALA A 15 -1.88 -4.84 14.14
N LYS A 16 -0.75 -4.80 14.85
CA LYS A 16 -0.71 -4.81 16.31
C LYS A 16 -1.44 -3.62 16.91
N LYS A 17 -1.22 -2.43 16.35
CA LYS A 17 -1.87 -1.21 16.83
C LYS A 17 -3.37 -1.24 16.67
N LEU A 18 -3.87 -1.86 15.59
CA LEU A 18 -5.30 -1.91 15.28
C LEU A 18 -5.99 -3.19 15.77
N GLY A 19 -5.24 -4.13 16.38
CA GLY A 19 -5.80 -5.40 16.81
C GLY A 19 -6.16 -6.32 15.65
N ALA A 20 -5.56 -6.12 14.47
CA ALA A 20 -5.82 -6.93 13.29
C ALA A 20 -4.83 -8.10 13.20
N GLU A 21 -5.21 -9.11 12.38
CA GLU A 21 -4.30 -10.21 12.09
C GLU A 21 -3.23 -9.78 11.10
N THR A 22 -2.06 -10.40 11.20
CA THR A 22 -0.95 -10.14 10.29
C THR A 22 -0.43 -11.43 9.67
N SER A 23 0.14 -11.31 8.47
CA SER A 23 0.78 -12.41 7.79
C SER A 23 2.21 -12.61 8.32
N ALA A 24 2.64 -13.86 8.40
CA ALA A 24 4.03 -14.20 8.72
C ALA A 24 4.97 -14.06 7.51
N SER A 25 4.42 -13.86 6.32
CA SER A 25 5.21 -13.72 5.08
C SER A 25 5.58 -12.26 4.83
N GLY A 26 6.52 -12.05 3.91
CA GLY A 26 6.86 -10.71 3.47
C GLY A 26 7.90 -9.98 4.31
N GLY A 27 8.72 -10.71 5.06
CA GLY A 27 9.77 -10.09 5.90
C GLY A 27 10.71 -9.18 5.12
N TRP A 28 11.06 -9.53 3.89
CA TRP A 28 11.90 -8.69 3.04
C TRP A 28 11.25 -7.35 2.72
N LEU A 29 9.92 -7.33 2.59
CA LEU A 29 9.17 -6.12 2.31
C LEU A 29 9.21 -5.17 3.53
N LEU A 30 9.14 -5.72 4.73
CA LEU A 30 9.24 -4.95 5.97
C LEU A 30 10.63 -4.33 6.11
N ASP A 31 11.67 -5.10 5.84
CA ASP A 31 13.05 -4.61 5.89
C ASP A 31 13.27 -3.51 4.86
N LEU A 32 12.74 -3.66 3.66
CA LEU A 32 12.85 -2.65 2.62
C LEU A 32 12.11 -1.36 3.03
N ALA A 33 10.92 -1.49 3.62
CA ALA A 33 10.15 -0.33 4.10
C ALA A 33 10.92 0.41 5.20
N ASP A 34 11.49 -0.32 6.15
CA ASP A 34 12.27 0.28 7.22
C ASP A 34 13.51 1.01 6.67
N GLY A 35 14.19 0.41 5.71
CA GLY A 35 15.36 1.02 5.08
C GLY A 35 15.01 2.30 4.32
N ILE A 36 13.95 2.28 3.53
CA ILE A 36 13.52 3.44 2.76
C ILE A 36 13.03 4.56 3.66
N SER A 37 12.21 4.23 4.65
CA SER A 37 11.63 5.23 5.55
C SER A 37 12.63 5.84 6.52
N ALA A 38 13.80 5.23 6.69
CA ALA A 38 14.87 5.79 7.49
C ALA A 38 15.53 6.99 6.82
N ASP A 39 15.41 7.13 5.49
CA ASP A 39 15.97 8.28 4.77
C ASP A 39 15.08 9.52 5.02
N PRO A 40 15.64 10.61 5.61
CA PRO A 40 14.85 11.80 5.92
C PRO A 40 14.31 12.52 4.68
N ASN A 41 14.84 12.23 3.49
CA ASN A 41 14.37 12.82 2.24
C ASN A 41 13.23 12.03 1.59
N VAL A 42 12.82 10.92 2.20
CA VAL A 42 11.76 10.05 1.68
C VAL A 42 10.58 10.04 2.63
N GLU A 43 9.39 10.27 2.09
CA GLU A 43 8.13 10.07 2.79
C GLU A 43 7.47 8.82 2.21
N LEU A 44 7.42 7.74 2.98
CA LEU A 44 6.82 6.48 2.54
C LEU A 44 5.39 6.38 3.04
N THR A 45 4.48 6.15 2.10
CA THR A 45 3.08 5.81 2.37
C THR A 45 2.79 4.43 1.85
N VAL A 46 2.13 3.60 2.64
CA VAL A 46 1.76 2.23 2.29
C VAL A 46 0.24 2.13 2.23
N MET A 47 -0.29 1.72 1.08
CA MET A 47 -1.71 1.48 0.88
C MET A 47 -1.99 -0.01 0.84
N THR A 48 -2.98 -0.46 1.60
CA THR A 48 -3.47 -1.84 1.54
C THR A 48 -4.93 -1.93 2.00
N TYR A 49 -5.48 -3.14 1.95
CA TYR A 49 -6.82 -3.45 2.42
C TYR A 49 -6.77 -4.33 3.66
N TYR A 50 -7.74 -4.16 4.54
CA TYR A 50 -7.84 -4.95 5.76
C TYR A 50 -9.29 -5.06 6.22
N ASP A 51 -9.54 -5.91 7.20
CA ASP A 51 -10.87 -6.06 7.80
C ASP A 51 -11.07 -5.00 8.87
N GLY A 52 -11.57 -3.84 8.46
CA GLY A 52 -11.79 -2.71 9.37
C GLY A 52 -12.23 -1.48 8.62
N GLU A 53 -12.35 -0.37 9.32
CA GLU A 53 -12.74 0.91 8.73
C GLU A 53 -11.55 1.60 8.08
N PHE A 54 -11.84 2.53 7.17
CA PHE A 54 -10.80 3.37 6.56
C PHE A 54 -9.94 4.03 7.64
N LYS A 55 -8.63 3.97 7.46
CA LYS A 55 -7.64 4.64 8.33
C LYS A 55 -6.58 5.32 7.49
N ASP A 56 -6.16 6.48 7.96
CA ASP A 56 -5.01 7.21 7.42
C ASP A 56 -4.18 7.62 8.63
N ILE A 57 -3.20 6.81 8.99
CA ILE A 57 -2.42 6.99 10.21
C ILE A 57 -0.93 6.82 9.94
N LYS A 58 -0.12 7.46 10.78
CA LYS A 58 1.34 7.35 10.71
C LYS A 58 1.84 6.60 11.94
N VAL A 59 2.63 5.56 11.71
CA VAL A 59 3.29 4.79 12.76
C VAL A 59 4.78 4.80 12.46
N ASP A 60 5.58 5.27 13.42
CA ASP A 60 7.00 5.53 13.23
C ASP A 60 7.17 6.49 12.04
N ASN A 61 7.92 6.12 11.01
CA ASN A 61 8.16 6.99 9.86
C ASN A 61 7.33 6.63 8.63
N ILE A 62 6.32 5.78 8.78
CA ILE A 62 5.53 5.28 7.66
C ILE A 62 4.06 5.68 7.83
N ARG A 63 3.50 6.28 6.79
CA ARG A 63 2.07 6.57 6.71
C ARG A 63 1.36 5.36 6.12
N TYR A 64 0.24 4.98 6.73
CA TYR A 64 -0.58 3.86 6.25
C TYR A 64 -1.95 4.37 5.86
N ILE A 65 -2.35 4.07 4.63
CA ILE A 65 -3.71 4.32 4.14
C ILE A 65 -4.37 2.96 3.97
N LEU A 66 -5.29 2.65 4.88
CA LEU A 66 -5.93 1.34 4.96
C LEU A 66 -7.38 1.46 4.56
N PHE A 67 -7.78 0.65 3.57
CA PHE A 67 -9.14 0.61 3.08
C PHE A 67 -9.87 -0.64 3.55
N PRO A 68 -11.19 -0.55 3.81
CA PRO A 68 -11.97 -1.72 4.19
C PRO A 68 -12.15 -2.67 3.01
N GLY A 69 -12.25 -3.99 3.27
CA GLY A 69 -12.58 -4.97 2.26
C GLY A 69 -11.75 -6.24 2.25
N GLY A 70 -10.62 -6.25 2.95
CA GLY A 70 -9.82 -7.45 3.13
C GLY A 70 -9.50 -8.20 1.83
N GLY A 71 -9.56 -9.52 1.87
CA GLY A 71 -9.18 -10.38 0.74
C GLY A 71 -10.00 -10.19 -0.52
N ASN A 72 -11.28 -9.84 -0.39
CA ASN A 72 -12.14 -9.62 -1.57
C ASN A 72 -11.65 -8.44 -2.41
N ARG A 73 -11.23 -7.36 -1.78
CA ARG A 73 -10.69 -6.19 -2.49
C ARG A 73 -9.35 -6.48 -3.15
N LEU A 74 -8.57 -7.38 -2.56
CA LEU A 74 -7.28 -7.76 -3.12
C LEU A 74 -7.43 -8.64 -4.37
N LEU A 75 -8.45 -9.49 -4.42
CA LEU A 75 -8.60 -10.48 -5.48
C LEU A 75 -9.45 -10.02 -6.67
N PHE A 76 -10.38 -9.10 -6.46
CA PHE A 76 -11.34 -8.71 -7.50
C PHE A 76 -11.30 -7.23 -7.81
N ASP A 77 -11.21 -6.92 -9.10
CA ASP A 77 -11.30 -5.56 -9.58
C ASP A 77 -12.71 -5.01 -9.35
N SER A 78 -12.79 -3.72 -9.04
CA SER A 78 -14.07 -3.04 -8.91
C SER A 78 -13.90 -1.54 -9.08
N ASN A 79 -15.02 -0.86 -9.35
CA ASN A 79 -15.03 0.60 -9.37
C ASN A 79 -14.62 1.18 -8.01
N LYS A 80 -14.97 0.49 -6.92
CA LYS A 80 -14.57 0.91 -5.58
C LYS A 80 -13.06 0.85 -5.39
N THR A 81 -12.40 -0.17 -5.93
CA THR A 81 -10.94 -0.27 -5.87
C THR A 81 -10.30 0.88 -6.64
N ALA A 82 -10.81 1.22 -7.81
CA ALA A 82 -10.31 2.37 -8.58
C ALA A 82 -10.51 3.68 -7.81
N GLU A 83 -11.66 3.87 -7.16
CA GLU A 83 -11.92 5.04 -6.34
C GLU A 83 -10.95 5.14 -5.16
N ASP A 84 -10.68 4.00 -4.50
CA ASP A 84 -9.74 3.93 -3.38
C ASP A 84 -8.33 4.30 -3.84
N CYS A 85 -7.90 3.82 -5.00
CA CYS A 85 -6.60 4.19 -5.57
C CYS A 85 -6.52 5.70 -5.86
N LYS A 86 -7.58 6.29 -6.41
CA LYS A 86 -7.65 7.74 -6.64
C LYS A 86 -7.55 8.51 -5.32
N LYS A 87 -8.26 8.04 -4.29
CA LYS A 87 -8.22 8.68 -2.97
C LYS A 87 -6.82 8.62 -2.37
N ALA A 88 -6.13 7.49 -2.47
CA ALA A 88 -4.77 7.36 -2.00
C ALA A 88 -3.82 8.33 -2.73
N LEU A 89 -3.98 8.47 -4.05
CA LEU A 89 -3.19 9.42 -4.83
C LEU A 89 -3.44 10.85 -4.39
N GLU A 90 -4.68 11.23 -4.14
CA GLU A 90 -5.04 12.57 -3.66
C GLU A 90 -4.43 12.86 -2.29
N LEU A 91 -4.52 11.90 -1.38
CA LEU A 91 -4.02 12.06 -0.02
C LEU A 91 -2.48 12.10 0.03
N CYS A 92 -1.82 11.30 -0.78
CA CYS A 92 -0.38 11.14 -0.75
C CYS A 92 0.36 12.10 -1.69
N GLN A 93 -0.20 12.37 -2.87
CA GLN A 93 0.45 13.16 -3.93
C GLN A 93 1.87 12.65 -4.22
N PRO A 94 2.02 11.36 -4.58
CA PRO A 94 3.34 10.74 -4.67
C PRO A 94 4.14 11.21 -5.88
N ASP A 95 5.45 11.19 -5.74
CA ASP A 95 6.38 11.36 -6.86
C ASP A 95 6.61 10.03 -7.58
N LEU A 96 6.38 8.92 -6.90
CA LEU A 96 6.57 7.56 -7.42
C LEU A 96 5.55 6.63 -6.79
N VAL A 97 4.93 5.78 -7.60
CA VAL A 97 4.09 4.67 -7.13
C VAL A 97 4.88 3.37 -7.30
N HIS A 98 4.99 2.59 -6.25
CA HIS A 98 5.66 1.28 -6.29
C HIS A 98 4.64 0.20 -5.97
N ILE A 99 4.32 -0.62 -6.96
CA ILE A 99 3.37 -1.73 -6.84
C ILE A 99 4.16 -3.01 -6.56
N HIS A 100 3.90 -3.61 -5.40
CA HIS A 100 4.53 -4.86 -4.99
C HIS A 100 3.60 -6.02 -5.30
N GLY A 101 3.92 -6.74 -6.39
CA GLY A 101 3.11 -7.86 -6.86
C GLY A 101 2.07 -7.44 -7.90
N THR A 102 1.93 -8.25 -8.94
CA THR A 102 1.07 -7.94 -10.09
C THR A 102 -0.23 -8.75 -10.09
N GLU A 103 -0.38 -9.67 -9.16
CA GLU A 103 -1.51 -10.60 -9.11
C GLU A 103 -2.73 -10.07 -8.36
N TYR A 104 -2.67 -8.85 -7.81
CA TYR A 104 -3.76 -8.30 -7.00
C TYR A 104 -4.42 -7.10 -7.67
N ALA A 105 -5.73 -6.98 -7.46
CA ALA A 105 -6.56 -5.95 -8.07
C ALA A 105 -6.08 -4.50 -7.82
N PRO A 106 -5.67 -4.12 -6.59
CA PRO A 106 -5.26 -2.74 -6.36
C PRO A 106 -4.10 -2.28 -7.24
N GLY A 107 -3.14 -3.15 -7.52
CA GLY A 107 -2.04 -2.81 -8.43
C GLY A 107 -2.53 -2.53 -9.83
N TYR A 108 -3.39 -3.38 -10.35
CA TYR A 108 -3.97 -3.22 -11.68
C TYR A 108 -4.80 -1.94 -11.78
N GLU A 109 -5.65 -1.68 -10.80
CA GLU A 109 -6.49 -0.48 -10.78
C GLU A 109 -5.64 0.80 -10.64
N MET A 110 -4.56 0.74 -9.86
CA MET A 110 -3.64 1.86 -9.71
C MET A 110 -2.99 2.24 -11.04
N LEU A 111 -2.59 1.25 -11.84
CA LEU A 111 -2.02 1.52 -13.18
C LEU A 111 -2.97 2.30 -14.08
N LYS A 112 -4.27 2.08 -13.95
CA LYS A 112 -5.26 2.80 -14.75
C LYS A 112 -5.47 4.23 -14.31
N VAL A 113 -5.23 4.56 -13.04
CA VAL A 113 -5.60 5.86 -12.48
C VAL A 113 -4.42 6.75 -12.10
N CYS A 114 -3.19 6.23 -12.11
CA CYS A 114 -2.02 7.00 -11.66
C CYS A 114 -1.59 8.13 -12.61
N GLY A 115 -2.12 8.16 -13.83
CA GLY A 115 -1.78 9.21 -14.78
C GLY A 115 -0.30 9.24 -15.14
N ASP A 116 0.32 10.40 -14.98
CA ASP A 116 1.73 10.61 -15.35
C ASP A 116 2.72 10.29 -14.23
N VAL A 117 2.24 9.84 -13.08
CA VAL A 117 3.13 9.47 -11.97
C VAL A 117 3.93 8.22 -12.36
N PRO A 118 5.27 8.27 -12.24
CA PRO A 118 6.09 7.08 -12.53
C PRO A 118 5.70 5.90 -11.67
N VAL A 119 5.70 4.72 -12.26
CA VAL A 119 5.33 3.47 -11.59
C VAL A 119 6.46 2.47 -11.67
N LEU A 120 6.83 1.90 -10.52
CA LEU A 120 7.75 0.78 -10.42
C LEU A 120 6.95 -0.46 -10.05
N LEU A 121 7.19 -1.56 -10.77
CA LEU A 121 6.54 -2.84 -10.49
C LEU A 121 7.57 -3.84 -10.00
N THR A 122 7.28 -4.51 -8.90
CA THR A 122 8.09 -5.62 -8.41
C THR A 122 7.27 -6.90 -8.55
N ILE A 123 7.81 -7.87 -9.29
CA ILE A 123 7.17 -9.17 -9.48
C ILE A 123 7.53 -10.06 -8.31
N GLN A 124 6.52 -10.66 -7.70
CA GLN A 124 6.68 -11.56 -6.56
C GLN A 124 6.23 -12.97 -6.95
N GLY A 125 6.86 -13.98 -6.35
CA GLY A 125 6.33 -15.34 -6.36
C GLY A 125 6.37 -16.06 -7.70
N LEU A 126 7.42 -15.94 -8.41
CA LEU A 126 7.62 -16.81 -9.58
C LEU A 126 7.99 -18.22 -9.17
#